data_26779ae4c541d0c061a701048294a5f3
#
_entry.id   26779ae4c541d0c061a701048294a5f3
#
_cell.length_a   1.000
_cell.length_b   1.000
_cell.length_c   1.000
_cell.angle_alpha   90.00
_cell.angle_beta   90.00
_cell.angle_gamma   90.00
#
_symmetry.space_group_name_H-M   'P 1'
#
loop_
_entity.id
_entity.type
_entity.pdbx_description
1 polymer ?
#
loop_
_entity_poly.entity_id
_entity_poly.type
_entity_poly.pdbx_seq_one_letter_code
_entity_poly.pdbx_strand_id
1 'polypeptide(L)'
;MYNILVVDDERIHREGLIMLLEKICPDDMLWEASNGQEAMEIMNNISCEIVISDIRMAEMDGLQLQKKVKTDYPETAFVIVSGYADFSYAREALQFHASDYLLKPVDAEELKRAIKKIKKSKNQDQVQKQKVDQMERRLKESAYGYMEWLLNQYIHHTRRKVW
;
A
#
# COMPACT_ATOMS: atom_id res chain seq x y z
N MET A 1 -9.34 -8.49 2.17
CA MET A 1 -9.51 -8.38 0.70
C MET A 1 -8.65 -7.22 0.25
N TYR A 2 -7.77 -7.44 -0.71
CA TYR A 2 -6.84 -6.45 -1.28
C TYR A 2 -7.12 -6.31 -2.77
N ASN A 3 -6.87 -5.12 -3.33
CA ASN A 3 -6.82 -4.92 -4.77
C ASN A 3 -5.36 -5.10 -5.22
N ILE A 4 -5.12 -6.03 -6.11
CA ILE A 4 -3.81 -6.36 -6.68
C ILE A 4 -3.86 -6.05 -8.18
N LEU A 5 -2.99 -5.16 -8.64
CA LEU A 5 -2.88 -4.77 -10.04
C LEU A 5 -1.64 -5.43 -10.67
N VAL A 6 -1.85 -6.17 -11.74
CA VAL A 6 -0.78 -6.79 -12.55
C VAL A 6 -0.57 -5.95 -13.80
N VAL A 7 0.67 -5.53 -14.05
CA VAL A 7 1.05 -4.68 -15.18
C VAL A 7 2.15 -5.38 -16.00
N ASP A 8 1.84 -5.74 -17.22
CA ASP A 8 2.78 -6.37 -18.16
C ASP A 8 2.26 -6.13 -19.57
N ASP A 9 3.08 -5.70 -20.52
CA ASP A 9 2.68 -5.47 -21.90
C ASP A 9 2.49 -6.78 -22.69
N GLU A 10 3.09 -7.88 -22.21
CA GLU A 10 2.89 -9.20 -22.78
C GLU A 10 1.69 -9.92 -22.15
N ARG A 11 0.64 -10.08 -22.93
CA ARG A 11 -0.62 -10.70 -22.49
C ARG A 11 -0.42 -12.07 -21.83
N ILE A 12 0.43 -12.92 -22.41
CA ILE A 12 0.67 -14.28 -21.88
C ILE A 12 1.29 -14.24 -20.47
N HIS A 13 2.22 -13.32 -20.22
CA HIS A 13 2.84 -13.15 -18.91
C HIS A 13 1.81 -12.62 -17.90
N ARG A 14 1.02 -11.64 -18.30
CA ARG A 14 -0.01 -11.03 -17.47
C ARG A 14 -1.08 -12.05 -17.06
N GLU A 15 -1.63 -12.81 -18.03
CA GLU A 15 -2.59 -13.89 -17.76
C GLU A 15 -1.99 -14.98 -16.86
N GLY A 16 -0.72 -15.34 -17.08
CA GLY A 16 -0.01 -16.32 -16.24
C GLY A 16 0.11 -15.87 -14.79
N LEU A 17 0.44 -14.61 -14.54
CA LEU A 17 0.48 -14.03 -13.19
C LEU A 17 -0.90 -13.98 -12.54
N ILE A 18 -1.93 -13.59 -13.27
CA ILE A 18 -3.32 -13.59 -12.78
C ILE A 18 -3.73 -15.01 -12.35
N MET A 19 -3.49 -16.02 -13.17
CA MET A 19 -3.81 -17.41 -12.84
C MET A 19 -3.08 -17.92 -11.58
N LEU A 20 -1.83 -17.49 -11.36
CA LEU A 20 -1.10 -17.80 -10.13
C LEU A 20 -1.72 -17.09 -8.92
N LEU A 21 -2.04 -15.81 -9.06
CA LEU A 21 -2.63 -15.01 -7.99
C LEU A 21 -4.03 -15.51 -7.60
N GLU A 22 -4.86 -15.91 -8.54
CA GLU A 22 -6.18 -16.52 -8.27
C GLU A 22 -6.06 -17.73 -7.34
N LYS A 23 -5.00 -18.55 -7.51
CA LYS A 23 -4.74 -19.71 -6.66
C LYS A 23 -4.16 -19.33 -5.29
N ILE A 24 -3.32 -18.31 -5.26
CA ILE A 24 -2.61 -17.87 -4.04
C ILE A 24 -3.50 -16.99 -3.17
N CYS A 25 -4.34 -16.17 -3.79
CA CYS A 25 -5.13 -15.12 -3.17
C CYS A 25 -6.59 -15.12 -3.66
N PRO A 26 -7.35 -16.19 -3.45
CA PRO A 26 -8.71 -16.34 -4.01
C PRO A 26 -9.72 -15.28 -3.50
N ASP A 27 -9.43 -14.65 -2.37
CA ASP A 27 -10.30 -13.64 -1.75
C ASP A 27 -9.94 -12.19 -2.16
N ASP A 28 -8.91 -12.01 -2.98
CA ASP A 28 -8.47 -10.68 -3.41
C ASP A 28 -9.04 -10.30 -4.77
N MET A 29 -9.16 -8.99 -5.02
CA MET A 29 -9.59 -8.46 -6.31
C MET A 29 -8.36 -8.26 -7.20
N LEU A 30 -8.39 -8.88 -8.37
CA LEU A 30 -7.30 -8.81 -9.34
C LEU A 30 -7.68 -7.87 -10.48
N TRP A 31 -6.75 -7.00 -10.82
CA TRP A 31 -6.84 -6.03 -11.90
C TRP A 31 -5.66 -6.22 -12.83
N GLU A 32 -5.82 -5.89 -14.10
CA GLU A 32 -4.75 -5.97 -15.08
C GLU A 32 -4.63 -4.71 -15.90
N ALA A 33 -3.39 -4.37 -16.26
CA ALA A 33 -3.06 -3.29 -17.16
C ALA A 33 -1.97 -3.74 -18.14
N SER A 34 -2.04 -3.29 -19.38
CA SER A 34 -1.09 -3.61 -20.43
C SER A 34 0.11 -2.64 -20.50
N ASN A 35 0.07 -1.54 -19.75
CA ASN A 35 1.14 -0.54 -19.70
C ASN A 35 1.00 0.34 -18.45
N GLY A 36 2.02 1.17 -18.20
CA GLY A 36 2.06 2.03 -17.03
C GLY A 36 0.99 3.13 -17.03
N GLN A 37 0.57 3.61 -18.21
CA GLN A 37 -0.49 4.63 -18.30
C GLN A 37 -1.85 4.06 -17.89
N GLU A 38 -2.21 2.91 -18.41
CA GLU A 38 -3.43 2.18 -18.03
C GLU A 38 -3.44 1.83 -16.54
N ALA A 39 -2.28 1.41 -16.00
CA ALA A 39 -2.13 1.16 -14.58
C ALA A 39 -2.46 2.38 -13.72
N MET A 40 -1.96 3.56 -14.08
CA MET A 40 -2.26 4.81 -13.37
C MET A 40 -3.74 5.19 -13.48
N GLU A 41 -4.37 4.97 -14.63
CA GLU A 41 -5.81 5.22 -14.82
C GLU A 41 -6.67 4.32 -13.92
N ILE A 42 -6.32 3.04 -13.82
CA ILE A 42 -6.99 2.11 -12.90
C ILE A 42 -6.81 2.58 -11.46
N MET A 43 -5.58 2.92 -11.04
CA MET A 43 -5.27 3.36 -9.69
C MET A 43 -5.95 4.68 -9.29
N ASN A 44 -6.29 5.54 -10.25
CA ASN A 44 -7.10 6.73 -9.99
C ASN A 44 -8.55 6.43 -9.60
N ASN A 45 -9.05 5.24 -9.95
CA ASN A 45 -10.43 4.84 -9.74
C ASN A 45 -10.61 3.82 -8.60
N ILE A 46 -9.53 3.16 -8.19
CA ILE A 46 -9.56 2.15 -7.12
C ILE A 46 -8.45 2.40 -6.09
N SER A 47 -8.69 2.01 -4.85
CA SER A 47 -7.61 1.90 -3.86
C SER A 47 -6.84 0.61 -4.13
N CYS A 48 -5.63 0.74 -4.68
CA CYS A 48 -4.78 -0.41 -5.00
C CYS A 48 -3.73 -0.62 -3.91
N GLU A 49 -3.75 -1.78 -3.27
CA GLU A 49 -2.81 -2.09 -2.19
C GLU A 49 -1.50 -2.67 -2.68
N ILE A 50 -1.52 -3.40 -3.80
CA ILE A 50 -0.34 -4.09 -4.34
C ILE A 50 -0.30 -3.92 -5.85
N VAL A 51 0.83 -3.48 -6.38
CA VAL A 51 1.14 -3.48 -7.82
C VAL A 51 2.25 -4.49 -8.08
N ILE A 52 2.06 -5.33 -9.09
CA ILE A 52 3.06 -6.27 -9.60
C ILE A 52 3.33 -5.90 -11.05
N SER A 53 4.52 -5.40 -11.35
CA SER A 53 4.83 -4.84 -12.68
C SER A 53 6.06 -5.48 -13.29
N ASP A 54 5.97 -5.77 -14.59
CA ASP A 54 7.17 -5.99 -15.39
C ASP A 54 8.04 -4.73 -15.46
N ILE A 55 9.33 -4.91 -15.66
CA ILE A 55 10.26 -3.78 -15.85
C ILE A 55 10.15 -3.23 -17.27
N ARG A 56 10.24 -4.10 -18.27
CA ARG A 56 10.34 -3.67 -19.66
C ARG A 56 8.98 -3.58 -20.31
N MET A 57 8.45 -2.37 -20.36
CA MET A 57 7.21 -2.03 -21.04
C MET A 57 7.45 -0.83 -21.96
N ALA A 58 6.64 -0.72 -23.02
CA ALA A 58 6.68 0.43 -23.91
C ALA A 58 6.21 1.71 -23.15
N GLU A 59 6.71 2.86 -23.59
CA GLU A 59 6.38 4.22 -23.12
C GLU A 59 6.78 4.51 -21.68
N MET A 60 6.27 3.76 -20.71
CA MET A 60 6.61 3.87 -19.28
C MET A 60 7.07 2.51 -18.78
N ASP A 61 8.35 2.39 -18.43
CA ASP A 61 8.90 1.18 -17.84
C ASP A 61 8.43 0.99 -16.39
N GLY A 62 8.63 -0.25 -15.86
CA GLY A 62 8.19 -0.59 -14.52
C GLY A 62 8.86 0.20 -13.41
N LEU A 63 10.09 0.69 -13.61
CA LEU A 63 10.79 1.53 -12.63
C LEU A 63 10.23 2.95 -12.62
N GLN A 64 9.89 3.50 -13.79
CA GLN A 64 9.23 4.79 -13.91
C GLN A 64 7.83 4.73 -13.29
N LEU A 65 7.08 3.66 -13.56
CA LEU A 65 5.79 3.42 -12.93
C LEU A 65 5.93 3.33 -11.40
N GLN A 66 6.91 2.59 -10.89
CA GLN A 66 7.19 2.47 -9.47
C GLN A 66 7.42 3.84 -8.81
N LYS A 67 8.28 4.68 -9.41
CA LYS A 67 8.55 6.03 -8.90
C LYS A 67 7.26 6.86 -8.80
N LYS A 68 6.44 6.81 -9.83
CA LYS A 68 5.16 7.54 -9.88
C LYS A 68 4.17 7.01 -8.84
N VAL A 69 4.02 5.70 -8.75
CA VAL A 69 3.16 5.06 -7.74
C VAL A 69 3.61 5.42 -6.33
N LYS A 70 4.92 5.39 -6.05
CA LYS A 70 5.43 5.75 -4.72
C LYS A 70 5.24 7.22 -4.36
N THR A 71 5.21 8.10 -5.34
CA THR A 71 4.93 9.52 -5.14
C THR A 71 3.44 9.77 -4.88
N ASP A 72 2.57 9.21 -5.71
CA ASP A 72 1.13 9.49 -5.69
C ASP A 72 0.37 8.59 -4.70
N TYR A 73 0.85 7.36 -4.49
CA TYR A 73 0.26 6.31 -3.64
C TYR A 73 1.31 5.67 -2.72
N PRO A 74 1.86 6.38 -1.74
CA PRO A 74 3.00 5.92 -0.93
C PRO A 74 2.72 4.63 -0.14
N GLU A 75 1.47 4.37 0.18
CA GLU A 75 1.05 3.17 0.91
C GLU A 75 0.94 1.92 0.01
N THR A 76 0.97 2.07 -1.31
CA THR A 76 0.90 0.94 -2.25
C THR A 76 2.21 0.17 -2.24
N ALA A 77 2.14 -1.14 -2.01
CA ALA A 77 3.28 -2.03 -2.14
C ALA A 77 3.57 -2.28 -3.63
N PHE A 78 4.83 -2.27 -4.00
CA PHE A 78 5.24 -2.44 -5.39
C PHE A 78 6.21 -3.62 -5.53
N VAL A 79 5.86 -4.59 -6.37
CA VAL A 79 6.67 -5.76 -6.69
C VAL A 79 7.10 -5.65 -8.15
N ILE A 80 8.40 -5.79 -8.38
CA ILE A 80 8.97 -5.84 -9.74
C ILE A 80 9.08 -7.29 -10.17
N VAL A 81 8.70 -7.56 -11.40
CA VAL A 81 8.94 -8.84 -12.08
C VAL A 81 9.84 -8.58 -13.28
N SER A 82 10.90 -9.38 -13.48
CA SER A 82 11.84 -9.17 -14.57
C SER A 82 12.34 -10.48 -15.17
N GLY A 83 12.46 -10.53 -16.49
CA GLY A 83 13.14 -11.60 -17.20
C GLY A 83 14.67 -11.54 -17.14
N TYR A 84 15.20 -10.50 -16.53
CA TYR A 84 16.63 -10.25 -16.48
C TYR A 84 17.14 -10.28 -15.03
N ALA A 85 18.11 -11.15 -14.78
CA ALA A 85 18.88 -11.13 -13.55
C ALA A 85 19.93 -9.98 -13.59
N ASP A 86 19.47 -8.77 -13.90
CA ASP A 86 20.33 -7.59 -13.94
C ASP A 86 20.35 -6.92 -12.58
N PHE A 87 21.51 -6.96 -11.96
CA PHE A 87 21.75 -6.38 -10.65
C PHE A 87 21.45 -4.87 -10.61
N SER A 88 21.61 -4.17 -11.74
CA SER A 88 21.35 -2.73 -11.84
C SER A 88 19.86 -2.42 -11.63
N TYR A 89 18.96 -3.18 -12.26
CA TYR A 89 17.52 -3.03 -12.09
C TYR A 89 17.05 -3.41 -10.69
N ALA A 90 17.57 -4.49 -10.14
CA ALA A 90 17.25 -4.89 -8.77
C ALA A 90 17.68 -3.82 -7.76
N ARG A 91 18.88 -3.27 -7.93
CA ARG A 91 19.40 -2.19 -7.09
C ARG A 91 18.54 -0.92 -7.19
N GLU A 92 18.16 -0.53 -8.40
CA GLU A 92 17.32 0.65 -8.63
C GLU A 92 15.93 0.45 -8.04
N ALA A 93 15.29 -0.70 -8.25
CA ALA A 93 14.01 -1.04 -7.66
C ALA A 93 14.02 -0.93 -6.12
N LEU A 94 15.08 -1.44 -5.47
CA LEU A 94 15.24 -1.35 -4.02
C LEU A 94 15.48 0.09 -3.55
N GLN A 95 16.22 0.92 -4.29
CA GLN A 95 16.40 2.35 -3.97
C GLN A 95 15.08 3.12 -3.97
N PHE A 96 14.13 2.72 -4.80
CA PHE A 96 12.78 3.30 -4.85
C PHE A 96 11.75 2.51 -4.04
N HIS A 97 12.22 1.76 -3.02
CA HIS A 97 11.37 1.05 -2.07
C HIS A 97 10.43 0.02 -2.70
N ALA A 98 10.91 -0.75 -3.69
CA ALA A 98 10.22 -1.98 -4.09
C ALA A 98 10.05 -2.88 -2.88
N SER A 99 8.87 -3.46 -2.75
CA SER A 99 8.55 -4.40 -1.67
C SER A 99 9.20 -5.76 -1.90
N ASP A 100 9.35 -6.14 -3.18
CA ASP A 100 10.08 -7.33 -3.62
C ASP A 100 10.48 -7.24 -5.10
N TYR A 101 11.37 -8.16 -5.53
CA TYR A 101 11.85 -8.29 -6.89
C TYR A 101 11.88 -9.78 -7.27
N LEU A 102 11.10 -10.17 -8.28
CA LEU A 102 10.95 -11.55 -8.71
C LEU A 102 11.50 -11.74 -10.12
N LEU A 103 12.09 -12.90 -10.38
CA LEU A 103 12.58 -13.26 -11.70
C LEU A 103 11.55 -14.07 -12.50
N LYS A 104 11.46 -13.82 -13.80
CA LYS A 104 10.70 -14.67 -14.74
C LYS A 104 11.54 -15.91 -15.11
N PRO A 105 10.93 -17.09 -15.22
CA PRO A 105 9.53 -17.40 -14.94
C PRO A 105 9.22 -17.31 -13.45
N VAL A 106 8.12 -16.64 -13.09
CA VAL A 106 7.76 -16.41 -11.69
C VAL A 106 7.41 -17.73 -11.00
N ASP A 107 8.16 -18.04 -9.96
CA ASP A 107 7.89 -19.19 -9.11
C ASP A 107 6.68 -18.91 -8.19
N ALA A 108 5.73 -19.85 -8.14
CA ALA A 108 4.50 -19.70 -7.37
C ALA A 108 4.76 -19.53 -5.85
N GLU A 109 5.74 -20.23 -5.29
CA GLU A 109 6.08 -20.14 -3.88
C GLU A 109 6.82 -18.84 -3.55
N GLU A 110 7.63 -18.31 -4.48
CA GLU A 110 8.26 -16.99 -4.33
C GLU A 110 7.21 -15.88 -4.36
N LEU A 111 6.29 -15.92 -5.32
CA LEU A 111 5.18 -14.97 -5.40
C LEU A 111 4.32 -15.01 -4.13
N LYS A 112 3.96 -16.20 -3.67
CA LYS A 112 3.20 -16.41 -2.44
C LYS A 112 3.90 -15.83 -1.22
N ARG A 113 5.21 -16.04 -1.09
CA ARG A 113 6.02 -15.47 0.01
C ARG A 113 6.03 -13.94 -0.03
N ALA A 114 6.24 -13.36 -1.22
CA ALA A 114 6.22 -11.90 -1.41
C ALA A 114 4.87 -11.29 -1.01
N ILE A 115 3.77 -11.83 -1.50
CA ILE A 115 2.41 -11.37 -1.17
C ILE A 115 2.12 -11.51 0.33
N LYS A 116 2.46 -12.66 0.93
CA LYS A 116 2.25 -12.89 2.37
C LYS A 116 3.04 -11.90 3.23
N LYS A 117 4.28 -11.61 2.87
CA LYS A 117 5.13 -10.62 3.55
C LYS A 117 4.52 -9.22 3.48
N ILE A 118 4.05 -8.81 2.29
CA ILE A 118 3.40 -7.51 2.08
C ILE A 118 2.13 -7.39 2.91
N LYS A 119 1.25 -8.38 2.86
CA LYS A 119 -0.01 -8.39 3.62
C LYS A 119 0.24 -8.33 5.12
N LYS A 120 1.23 -9.06 5.62
CA LYS A 120 1.62 -9.03 7.04
C LYS A 120 2.10 -7.63 7.47
N SER A 121 2.96 -6.99 6.67
CA SER A 121 3.43 -5.63 6.93
C SER A 121 2.27 -4.64 6.98
N LYS A 122 1.39 -4.65 5.97
CA LYS A 122 0.23 -3.76 5.90
C LYS A 122 -0.73 -3.94 7.09
N ASN A 123 -0.97 -5.17 7.51
CA ASN A 123 -1.80 -5.43 8.69
C ASN A 123 -1.17 -4.87 9.97
N GLN A 124 0.14 -4.99 10.13
CA GLN A 124 0.86 -4.42 11.27
C GLN A 124 0.77 -2.89 11.29
N ASP A 125 0.94 -2.25 10.15
CA ASP A 125 0.84 -0.80 10.00
C ASP A 125 -0.58 -0.29 10.32
N GLN A 126 -1.61 -0.99 9.87
CA GLN A 126 -3.01 -0.66 10.19
C GLN A 126 -3.30 -0.78 11.69
N VAL A 127 -2.83 -1.85 12.34
CA VAL A 127 -3.00 -2.02 13.79
C VAL A 127 -2.27 -0.93 14.56
N GLN A 128 -1.09 -0.53 14.11
CA GLN A 128 -0.34 0.55 14.73
C GLN A 128 -1.05 1.91 14.57
N LYS A 129 -1.54 2.23 13.36
CA LYS A 129 -2.34 3.45 13.11
C LYS A 129 -3.57 3.50 14.01
N GLN A 130 -4.33 2.40 14.10
CA GLN A 130 -5.51 2.33 14.96
C GLN A 130 -5.19 2.58 16.45
N LYS A 131 -4.06 2.06 16.95
CA LYS A 131 -3.62 2.31 18.33
C LYS A 131 -3.29 3.79 18.57
N VAL A 132 -2.59 4.42 17.62
CA VAL A 132 -2.27 5.86 17.70
C VAL A 132 -3.55 6.69 17.69
N ASP A 133 -4.48 6.45 16.77
CA ASP A 133 -5.75 7.16 16.68
C ASP A 133 -6.59 7.02 17.96
N GLN A 134 -6.62 5.82 18.56
CA GLN A 134 -7.31 5.60 19.84
C GLN A 134 -6.64 6.37 20.98
N MET A 135 -5.31 6.41 21.01
CA MET A 135 -4.58 7.17 22.02
C MET A 135 -4.86 8.66 21.91
N GLU A 136 -4.85 9.21 20.69
CA GLU A 136 -5.17 10.61 20.44
C GLU A 136 -6.60 10.97 20.86
N ARG A 137 -7.58 10.11 20.56
CA ARG A 137 -8.98 10.31 21.00
C ARG A 137 -9.07 10.35 22.52
N ARG A 138 -8.45 9.40 23.23
CA ARG A 138 -8.45 9.38 24.69
C ARG A 138 -7.80 10.63 25.30
N LEU A 139 -6.70 11.10 24.69
CA LEU A 139 -6.04 12.34 25.14
C LEU A 139 -6.95 13.56 24.96
N LYS A 140 -7.63 13.67 23.83
CA LYS A 140 -8.60 14.75 23.58
C LYS A 140 -9.75 14.70 24.57
N GLU A 141 -10.37 13.54 24.78
CA GLU A 141 -11.47 13.34 25.73
C GLU A 141 -11.05 13.72 27.16
N SER A 142 -9.86 13.31 27.60
CA SER A 142 -9.31 13.67 28.90
C SER A 142 -9.06 15.18 29.03
N ALA A 143 -8.54 15.82 27.98
CA ALA A 143 -8.32 17.26 27.96
C ALA A 143 -9.64 18.06 28.02
N TYR A 144 -10.67 17.64 27.29
CA TYR A 144 -12.00 18.23 27.35
C TYR A 144 -12.62 18.09 28.73
N GLY A 145 -12.56 16.91 29.35
CA GLY A 145 -13.05 16.68 30.69
C GLY A 145 -12.37 17.56 31.75
N TYR A 146 -11.05 17.76 31.62
CA TYR A 146 -10.33 18.68 32.53
C TYR A 146 -10.70 20.12 32.30
N MET A 147 -10.90 20.56 31.05
CA MET A 147 -11.37 21.92 30.74
C MET A 147 -12.78 22.20 31.31
N GLU A 148 -13.72 21.26 31.16
CA GLU A 148 -15.05 21.37 31.74
C GLU A 148 -15.01 21.45 33.27
N TRP A 149 -14.17 20.64 33.92
CA TRP A 149 -13.99 20.70 35.37
C TRP A 149 -13.45 22.05 35.80
N LEU A 150 -12.45 22.62 35.13
CA LEU A 150 -11.91 23.96 35.41
C LEU A 150 -12.98 25.06 35.25
N LEU A 151 -13.77 25.02 34.17
CA LEU A 151 -14.83 25.98 33.92
C LEU A 151 -15.89 25.92 35.03
N ASN A 152 -16.29 24.74 35.45
CA ASN A 152 -17.23 24.55 36.54
C ASN A 152 -16.68 25.10 37.89
N GLN A 153 -15.42 24.87 38.20
CA GLN A 153 -14.75 25.43 39.37
C GLN A 153 -14.75 26.97 39.33
N TYR A 154 -14.43 27.55 38.16
CA TYR A 154 -14.42 29.00 38.00
C TYR A 154 -15.81 29.61 38.15
N ILE A 155 -16.84 29.01 37.59
CA ILE A 155 -18.24 29.47 37.69
C ILE A 155 -18.74 29.39 39.16
N HIS A 156 -18.43 28.33 39.88
CA HIS A 156 -18.79 28.19 41.28
C HIS A 156 -18.04 29.17 42.18
N HIS A 157 -16.80 29.52 41.87
CA HIS A 157 -16.02 30.47 42.65
C HIS A 157 -16.51 31.92 42.44
N THR A 158 -16.90 32.29 41.22
CA THR A 158 -17.46 33.62 40.91
C THR A 158 -18.83 33.83 41.48
N ARG A 159 -19.69 32.81 41.55
CA ARG A 159 -21.03 32.90 42.18
C ARG A 159 -20.98 33.11 43.69
N ARG A 160 -19.92 32.71 44.41
CA ARG A 160 -19.73 32.92 45.84
C ARG A 160 -19.26 34.33 46.22
N LYS A 161 -18.85 35.15 45.28
CA LYS A 161 -18.36 36.52 45.54
C LYS A 161 -19.37 37.63 45.26
N VAL A 162 -20.63 37.27 44.95
CA VAL A 162 -21.69 38.24 44.58
C VAL A 162 -22.78 38.31 45.65
N TRP A 163 -22.45 37.93 46.94
CA TRP A 163 -23.32 38.19 48.11
C TRP A 163 -22.53 38.84 49.23
#